data_3a19bfdf8f541b0dc229851ef3285fc8
#
_entry.id   3a19bfdf8f541b0dc229851ef3285fc8
#
_cell.length_a   1.000
_cell.length_b   1.000
_cell.length_c   1.000
_cell.angle_alpha   90.00
_cell.angle_beta   90.00
_cell.angle_gamma   90.00
#
_symmetry.space_group_name_H-M   'P 1'
#
loop_
_entity.id
_entity.type
_entity.pdbx_description
1 polymer ?
#
loop_
_entity_poly.entity_id
_entity_poly.type
_entity_poly.pdbx_seq_one_letter_code
_entity_poly.pdbx_strand_id
1 'polypeptide(L)'
;MSEKKVAPSGLVGQAWQQLHGMVLEEVKKKVEELAEAERETRLGRGRHRRGGNALRRWGYRVRKVLMTPWGLISGLRLPRLRDVEKNQEVAFLSSERAESRLAEMLLASTLGGMSYRKVVRWARLYLGMAISTAWVGRVVEAAAERMERRRQERFSARQFEALVVDAVWVHSRRGPRRRARSGALLVAIGVEWGGGFRVLDWQVAEAEDTEAYLALLGRLYERGLEEVPLIVADGCGSVRAAAEVVYPQAQLQPCLRHWLQNLEPLLHQRSWLHRRRLRRDFWWIYEAENVEQAERWALHFLRRWARSEPEFVQQFWQGFEASITFLKAGLRTWSYRLKTIPQSGTEGFFRNLRRFLGRFPGFVSPQHSERALGLYLLGADHA
;
A
#
# COMPACT_ATOMS: atom_id res chain seq x y z
N MET A 1 -3.08 -19.81 35.60
CA MET A 1 -2.11 -20.61 34.82
C MET A 1 -0.83 -19.80 34.70
N SER A 2 0.22 -20.27 35.36
CA SER A 2 1.51 -19.62 35.49
C SER A 2 2.21 -19.50 34.12
N GLU A 3 2.43 -18.25 33.67
CA GLU A 3 3.26 -17.99 32.48
C GLU A 3 4.69 -18.42 32.77
N LYS A 4 5.13 -19.52 32.18
CA LYS A 4 6.54 -19.87 32.13
C LYS A 4 7.27 -18.77 31.34
N LYS A 5 8.09 -17.99 32.06
CA LYS A 5 9.13 -17.14 31.47
C LYS A 5 10.04 -18.05 30.66
N VAL A 6 9.91 -18.04 29.33
CA VAL A 6 10.93 -18.58 28.45
C VAL A 6 12.02 -17.51 28.38
N ALA A 7 12.94 -17.52 29.35
CA ALA A 7 14.23 -16.86 29.19
C ALA A 7 15.02 -17.70 28.17
N PRO A 8 15.81 -17.08 27.28
CA PRO A 8 16.75 -17.80 26.46
C PRO A 8 17.79 -18.41 27.40
N SER A 9 17.55 -19.67 27.81
CA SER A 9 18.44 -20.42 28.66
C SER A 9 19.51 -21.04 27.78
N GLY A 10 20.71 -20.46 27.79
CA GLY A 10 21.88 -21.00 27.13
C GLY A 10 22.88 -19.92 26.72
N LEU A 11 24.10 -20.32 26.45
CA LEU A 11 25.21 -19.45 25.96
C LEU A 11 24.81 -18.57 24.77
N VAL A 12 23.97 -19.09 23.85
CA VAL A 12 23.46 -18.35 22.68
C VAL A 12 22.56 -17.18 23.09
N GLY A 13 21.70 -17.36 24.10
CA GLY A 13 20.81 -16.29 24.58
C GLY A 13 21.57 -15.16 25.27
N GLN A 14 22.64 -15.52 26.03
CA GLN A 14 23.53 -14.53 26.66
C GLN A 14 24.34 -13.77 25.60
N ALA A 15 24.87 -14.46 24.59
CA ALA A 15 25.58 -13.83 23.47
C ALA A 15 24.71 -12.86 22.71
N TRP A 16 23.43 -13.19 22.45
CA TRP A 16 22.49 -12.27 21.81
C TRP A 16 22.18 -11.04 22.67
N GLN A 17 22.04 -11.17 23.98
CA GLN A 17 21.82 -10.05 24.88
C GLN A 17 23.04 -9.13 24.92
N GLN A 18 24.24 -9.67 24.95
CA GLN A 18 25.49 -8.90 24.88
C GLN A 18 25.63 -8.15 23.57
N LEU A 19 25.44 -8.84 22.42
CA LEU A 19 25.45 -8.23 21.09
C LEU A 19 24.42 -7.10 20.98
N HIS A 20 23.20 -7.31 21.45
CA HIS A 20 22.17 -6.30 21.44
C HIS A 20 22.55 -5.08 22.30
N GLY A 21 23.12 -5.30 23.47
CA GLY A 21 23.66 -4.23 24.32
C GLY A 21 24.76 -3.41 23.63
N MET A 22 25.71 -4.11 22.98
CA MET A 22 26.79 -3.44 22.22
C MET A 22 26.23 -2.61 21.06
N VAL A 23 25.24 -3.12 20.33
CA VAL A 23 24.57 -2.38 19.23
C VAL A 23 23.88 -1.12 19.77
N LEU A 24 23.17 -1.20 20.89
CA LEU A 24 22.51 -0.05 21.50
C LEU A 24 23.49 1.03 21.98
N GLU A 25 24.62 0.63 22.57
CA GLU A 25 25.66 1.57 22.97
C GLU A 25 26.33 2.24 21.77
N GLU A 26 26.59 1.49 20.69
CA GLU A 26 27.16 2.06 19.46
C GLU A 26 26.19 3.02 18.79
N VAL A 27 24.90 2.66 18.73
CA VAL A 27 23.83 3.54 18.21
C VAL A 27 23.75 4.81 19.06
N LYS A 28 23.81 4.71 20.40
CA LYS A 28 23.82 5.85 21.31
C LYS A 28 24.97 6.79 21.01
N LYS A 29 26.19 6.25 20.96
CA LYS A 29 27.40 7.00 20.64
C LYS A 29 27.26 7.73 19.29
N LYS A 30 26.79 7.03 18.27
CA LYS A 30 26.61 7.61 16.94
C LYS A 30 25.57 8.73 16.92
N VAL A 31 24.48 8.58 17.65
CA VAL A 31 23.45 9.63 17.80
C VAL A 31 24.02 10.86 18.51
N GLU A 32 24.81 10.68 19.56
CA GLU A 32 25.46 11.76 20.28
C GLU A 32 26.48 12.50 19.39
N GLU A 33 27.29 11.78 18.62
CA GLU A 33 28.24 12.35 17.64
C GLU A 33 27.50 13.16 16.53
N LEU A 34 26.42 12.61 15.96
CA LEU A 34 25.65 13.31 14.94
C LEU A 34 24.97 14.58 15.49
N ALA A 35 24.46 14.52 16.70
CA ALA A 35 23.86 15.69 17.35
C ALA A 35 24.92 16.78 17.62
N GLU A 36 26.15 16.40 17.98
CA GLU A 36 27.25 17.32 18.16
C GLU A 36 27.68 17.96 16.83
N ALA A 37 27.81 17.18 15.76
CA ALA A 37 28.12 17.65 14.41
C ALA A 37 27.04 18.62 13.90
N GLU A 38 25.76 18.32 14.12
CA GLU A 38 24.65 19.22 13.78
C GLU A 38 24.74 20.54 14.56
N ARG A 39 25.11 20.49 15.86
CA ARG A 39 25.32 21.70 16.66
C ARG A 39 26.41 22.58 16.07
N GLU A 40 27.54 22.00 15.67
CA GLU A 40 28.64 22.74 15.07
C GLU A 40 28.25 23.36 13.71
N THR A 41 27.54 22.61 12.89
CA THR A 41 27.02 23.11 11.62
C THR A 41 26.07 24.30 11.83
N ARG A 42 25.12 24.21 12.76
CA ARG A 42 24.19 25.31 13.07
C ARG A 42 24.85 26.53 13.63
N LEU A 43 25.89 26.35 14.42
CA LEU A 43 26.69 27.46 14.97
C LEU A 43 27.58 28.14 13.94
N GLY A 44 27.90 27.44 12.82
CA GLY A 44 28.84 27.93 11.80
C GLY A 44 30.28 28.15 12.34
N ARG A 45 30.62 27.57 13.50
CA ARG A 45 31.90 27.79 14.16
C ARG A 45 32.26 26.61 15.06
N GLY A 46 33.57 26.28 15.09
CA GLY A 46 34.10 25.25 15.97
C GLY A 46 34.16 25.68 17.46
N ARG A 47 34.62 24.76 18.30
CA ARG A 47 34.79 24.97 19.74
C ARG A 47 35.77 26.11 19.99
N HIS A 48 35.47 26.98 20.96
CA HIS A 48 36.30 28.14 21.36
C HIS A 48 36.48 29.29 20.36
N ARG A 49 35.77 29.31 19.21
CA ARG A 49 35.76 30.45 18.28
C ARG A 49 34.61 31.42 18.60
N ARG A 50 34.90 32.73 18.62
CA ARG A 50 33.90 33.79 18.78
C ARG A 50 33.45 34.29 17.40
N GLY A 51 32.20 34.73 17.28
CA GLY A 51 31.61 35.31 16.05
C GLY A 51 30.43 34.50 15.52
N GLY A 52 29.76 35.01 14.51
CA GLY A 52 28.74 34.31 13.74
C GLY A 52 27.31 34.75 14.01
N ASN A 53 26.44 33.84 14.33
CA ASN A 53 24.99 34.03 14.43
C ASN A 53 24.51 34.20 15.89
N ALA A 54 23.21 34.46 16.05
CA ALA A 54 22.54 34.60 17.33
C ALA A 54 22.53 33.31 18.20
N LEU A 55 23.03 32.19 17.68
CA LEU A 55 23.00 30.91 18.37
C LEU A 55 24.22 30.76 19.32
N ARG A 56 23.95 30.28 20.52
CA ARG A 56 24.99 29.98 21.53
C ARG A 56 24.86 28.58 22.10
N ARG A 57 25.99 27.94 22.42
CA ARG A 57 26.04 26.66 23.14
C ARG A 57 25.44 26.83 24.53
N TRP A 58 24.51 25.93 24.89
CA TRP A 58 23.80 25.99 26.17
C TRP A 58 23.88 24.68 26.96
N GLY A 59 25.05 24.07 26.97
CA GLY A 59 25.31 22.82 27.69
C GLY A 59 24.70 21.60 26.98
N TYR A 60 24.31 20.64 27.80
CA TYR A 60 23.73 19.37 27.38
C TYR A 60 22.46 19.05 28.16
N ARG A 61 21.57 18.29 27.56
CA ARG A 61 20.43 17.69 28.23
C ARG A 61 20.58 16.17 28.15
N VAL A 62 20.37 15.49 29.29
CA VAL A 62 20.31 14.04 29.32
C VAL A 62 18.86 13.62 29.10
N ARG A 63 18.60 12.93 28.00
CA ARG A 63 17.31 12.29 27.75
C ARG A 63 17.30 10.92 28.44
N LYS A 64 16.38 10.73 29.39
CA LYS A 64 16.34 9.52 30.21
C LYS A 64 16.15 8.25 29.35
N VAL A 65 15.25 8.29 28.41
CA VAL A 65 14.93 7.16 27.52
C VAL A 65 14.60 7.68 26.13
N LEU A 66 15.16 7.04 25.11
CA LEU A 66 14.79 7.19 23.71
C LEU A 66 14.37 5.82 23.16
N MET A 67 13.15 5.73 22.66
CA MET A 67 12.67 4.53 21.97
C MET A 67 13.16 4.53 20.54
N THR A 68 13.81 3.44 20.11
CA THR A 68 14.30 3.27 18.74
C THR A 68 13.87 1.92 18.18
N PRO A 69 13.93 1.72 16.85
CA PRO A 69 13.70 0.42 16.24
C PRO A 69 14.63 -0.70 16.74
N TRP A 70 15.77 -0.33 17.30
CA TRP A 70 16.76 -1.28 17.85
C TRP A 70 16.58 -1.56 19.34
N GLY A 71 15.74 -0.78 20.04
CA GLY A 71 15.48 -0.92 21.48
C GLY A 71 15.47 0.41 22.21
N LEU A 72 15.54 0.33 23.57
CA LEU A 72 15.57 1.49 24.44
C LEU A 72 17.01 1.97 24.63
N ILE A 73 17.28 3.19 24.26
CA ILE A 73 18.54 3.87 24.57
C ILE A 73 18.31 4.74 25.82
N SER A 74 19.07 4.49 26.86
CA SER A 74 19.00 5.26 28.11
C SER A 74 20.17 6.23 28.26
N GLY A 75 19.91 7.36 28.94
CA GLY A 75 20.92 8.32 29.27
C GLY A 75 21.58 9.02 28.07
N LEU A 76 20.83 9.25 26.99
CA LEU A 76 21.30 9.92 25.78
C LEU A 76 21.63 11.38 26.06
N ARG A 77 22.87 11.77 25.80
CA ARG A 77 23.40 13.12 26.07
C ARG A 77 23.30 13.98 24.81
N LEU A 78 22.31 14.87 24.76
CA LEU A 78 22.05 15.75 23.63
C LEU A 78 22.57 17.16 23.88
N PRO A 79 23.28 17.77 22.91
CA PRO A 79 23.72 19.13 23.02
C PRO A 79 22.52 20.09 22.98
N ARG A 80 22.68 21.28 23.57
CA ARG A 80 21.67 22.33 23.57
C ARG A 80 22.22 23.59 22.93
N LEU A 81 21.37 24.27 22.15
CA LEU A 81 21.60 25.60 21.63
C LEU A 81 20.52 26.56 22.14
N ARG A 82 20.89 27.81 22.32
CA ARG A 82 19.97 28.91 22.63
C ARG A 82 20.09 29.96 21.54
N ASP A 83 18.96 30.35 20.98
CA ASP A 83 18.84 31.55 20.20
C ASP A 83 18.76 32.74 21.19
N VAL A 84 19.75 33.62 21.14
CA VAL A 84 19.85 34.73 22.10
C VAL A 84 18.88 35.85 21.75
N GLU A 85 18.58 36.04 20.47
CA GLU A 85 17.61 37.07 19.99
C GLU A 85 16.19 36.70 20.34
N LYS A 86 15.82 35.42 20.11
CA LYS A 86 14.48 34.92 20.40
C LYS A 86 14.32 34.41 21.83
N ASN A 87 15.38 34.36 22.60
CA ASN A 87 15.45 33.82 23.95
C ASN A 87 14.86 32.38 24.08
N GLN A 88 15.06 31.55 23.05
CA GLN A 88 14.46 30.20 22.95
C GLN A 88 15.53 29.13 22.82
N GLU A 89 15.25 27.93 23.36
CA GLU A 89 16.05 26.74 23.13
C GLU A 89 15.79 26.19 21.72
N VAL A 90 16.83 25.94 20.97
CA VAL A 90 16.76 25.29 19.67
C VAL A 90 16.84 23.79 19.88
N ALA A 91 15.77 23.09 19.54
CA ALA A 91 15.69 21.63 19.70
C ALA A 91 16.63 20.90 18.73
N PHE A 92 17.40 19.96 19.26
CA PHE A 92 18.12 18.94 18.50
C PHE A 92 17.38 17.63 18.56
N LEU A 93 17.40 16.88 17.48
CA LEU A 93 16.74 15.59 17.38
C LEU A 93 15.32 15.65 17.96
N SER A 94 14.38 16.11 17.17
CA SER A 94 12.99 15.98 17.57
C SER A 94 12.74 14.50 17.89
N SER A 95 12.26 14.21 19.10
CA SER A 95 11.81 12.88 19.49
C SER A 95 10.86 12.24 18.49
N GLU A 96 10.18 13.08 17.73
CA GLU A 96 9.24 12.74 16.68
C GLU A 96 9.81 11.82 15.59
N ARG A 97 11.07 12.01 15.15
CA ARG A 97 11.64 11.15 14.09
C ARG A 97 11.97 9.73 14.55
N ALA A 98 12.47 9.54 15.76
CA ALA A 98 12.77 8.19 16.26
C ALA A 98 11.49 7.46 16.68
N GLU A 99 10.54 8.18 17.26
CA GLU A 99 9.22 7.66 17.61
C GLU A 99 8.38 7.39 16.35
N SER A 100 8.51 8.19 15.29
CA SER A 100 7.82 7.93 14.02
C SER A 100 8.30 6.66 13.33
N ARG A 101 9.62 6.41 13.27
CA ARG A 101 10.15 5.16 12.70
C ARG A 101 9.74 3.92 13.48
N LEU A 102 9.70 4.01 14.81
CA LEU A 102 9.19 2.92 15.63
C LEU A 102 7.70 2.70 15.37
N ALA A 103 6.92 3.78 15.31
CA ALA A 103 5.50 3.73 14.98
C ALA A 103 5.26 3.12 13.59
N GLU A 104 6.03 3.50 12.58
CA GLU A 104 6.00 2.92 11.24
C GLU A 104 6.31 1.41 11.26
N MET A 105 7.33 0.99 11.98
CA MET A 105 7.70 -0.43 12.10
C MET A 105 6.60 -1.24 12.80
N LEU A 106 6.00 -0.72 13.86
CA LEU A 106 4.90 -1.37 14.57
C LEU A 106 3.62 -1.38 13.72
N LEU A 107 3.37 -0.30 12.99
CA LEU A 107 2.29 -0.22 12.01
C LEU A 107 2.50 -1.28 10.91
N ALA A 108 3.68 -1.36 10.30
CA ALA A 108 4.02 -2.37 9.30
C ALA A 108 3.85 -3.79 9.84
N SER A 109 4.24 -4.06 11.10
CA SER A 109 4.03 -5.36 11.75
C SER A 109 2.55 -5.69 11.91
N THR A 110 1.74 -4.68 12.27
CA THR A 110 0.28 -4.82 12.40
C THR A 110 -0.37 -5.06 11.03
N LEU A 111 0.03 -4.30 10.02
CA LEU A 111 -0.39 -4.47 8.62
C LEU A 111 0.10 -5.81 8.04
N GLY A 112 1.24 -6.31 8.50
CA GLY A 112 1.73 -7.66 8.20
C GLY A 112 0.92 -8.80 8.83
N GLY A 113 -0.16 -8.49 9.56
CA GLY A 113 -1.09 -9.47 10.14
C GLY A 113 -0.76 -9.86 11.58
N MET A 114 0.15 -9.14 12.27
CA MET A 114 0.37 -9.34 13.69
C MET A 114 -0.74 -8.69 14.52
N SER A 115 -1.37 -9.44 15.42
CA SER A 115 -2.28 -8.83 16.39
C SER A 115 -1.52 -7.91 17.35
N TYR A 116 -2.18 -6.90 17.92
CA TYR A 116 -1.58 -5.97 18.90
C TYR A 116 -0.85 -6.69 20.04
N ARG A 117 -1.41 -7.79 20.53
CA ARG A 117 -0.75 -8.64 21.56
C ARG A 117 0.54 -9.27 21.06
N LYS A 118 0.56 -9.73 19.80
CA LYS A 118 1.79 -10.27 19.18
C LYS A 118 2.84 -9.18 18.96
N VAL A 119 2.43 -7.98 18.51
CA VAL A 119 3.32 -6.82 18.36
C VAL A 119 3.94 -6.43 19.70
N VAL A 120 3.14 -6.34 20.77
CA VAL A 120 3.62 -6.05 22.14
C VAL A 120 4.61 -7.12 22.61
N ARG A 121 4.28 -8.41 22.42
CA ARG A 121 5.18 -9.51 22.79
C ARG A 121 6.47 -9.48 21.99
N TRP A 122 6.41 -9.22 20.69
CA TRP A 122 7.56 -9.09 19.82
C TRP A 122 8.46 -7.90 20.25
N ALA A 123 7.88 -6.73 20.47
CA ALA A 123 8.62 -5.56 20.94
C ALA A 123 9.32 -5.80 22.27
N ARG A 124 8.66 -6.51 23.19
CA ARG A 124 9.26 -6.88 24.48
C ARG A 124 10.42 -7.87 24.34
N LEU A 125 10.28 -8.88 23.46
CA LEU A 125 11.28 -9.95 23.31
C LEU A 125 12.52 -9.48 22.54
N TYR A 126 12.31 -8.73 21.45
CA TYR A 126 13.40 -8.40 20.52
C TYR A 126 13.93 -6.98 20.69
N LEU A 127 13.11 -6.04 21.16
CA LEU A 127 13.53 -4.64 21.37
C LEU A 127 13.68 -4.26 22.84
N GLY A 128 13.38 -5.17 23.77
CA GLY A 128 13.40 -4.88 25.20
C GLY A 128 12.36 -3.83 25.64
N MET A 129 11.34 -3.57 24.83
CA MET A 129 10.40 -2.47 25.02
C MET A 129 9.12 -2.91 25.72
N ALA A 130 8.76 -2.23 26.82
CA ALA A 130 7.49 -2.42 27.50
C ALA A 130 6.43 -1.44 26.94
N ILE A 131 5.86 -1.78 25.78
CA ILE A 131 4.73 -1.05 25.18
C ILE A 131 3.41 -1.74 25.53
N SER A 132 2.30 -1.01 25.51
CA SER A 132 0.96 -1.55 25.74
C SER A 132 0.20 -1.75 24.44
N THR A 133 -0.81 -2.63 24.42
CA THR A 133 -1.73 -2.76 23.29
C THR A 133 -2.48 -1.46 23.01
N ALA A 134 -2.79 -0.67 24.04
CA ALA A 134 -3.41 0.65 23.90
C ALA A 134 -2.48 1.63 23.17
N TRP A 135 -1.16 1.56 23.40
CA TRP A 135 -0.20 2.40 22.69
C TRP A 135 -0.12 2.02 21.20
N VAL A 136 -0.09 0.71 20.89
CA VAL A 136 -0.16 0.23 19.48
C VAL A 136 -1.46 0.70 18.83
N GLY A 137 -2.59 0.65 19.54
CA GLY A 137 -3.87 1.17 19.07
C GLY A 137 -3.82 2.65 18.69
N ARG A 138 -3.21 3.50 19.54
CA ARG A 138 -3.04 4.94 19.24
C ARG A 138 -2.16 5.18 18.00
N VAL A 139 -1.10 4.38 17.80
CA VAL A 139 -0.26 4.47 16.59
C VAL A 139 -1.09 4.15 15.34
N VAL A 140 -1.91 3.13 15.39
CA VAL A 140 -2.82 2.76 14.30
C VAL A 140 -3.89 3.83 14.07
N GLU A 141 -4.46 4.41 15.14
CA GLU A 141 -5.42 5.52 15.06
C GLU A 141 -4.81 6.77 14.42
N ALA A 142 -3.64 7.19 14.87
CA ALA A 142 -2.94 8.35 14.30
C ALA A 142 -2.59 8.16 12.82
N ALA A 143 -2.31 6.91 12.41
CA ALA A 143 -2.11 6.59 11.00
C ALA A 143 -3.44 6.61 10.23
N ALA A 144 -4.54 6.13 10.84
CA ALA A 144 -5.87 6.19 10.23
C ALA A 144 -6.37 7.63 10.00
N GLU A 145 -6.08 8.56 10.91
CA GLU A 145 -6.39 9.99 10.73
C GLU A 145 -5.61 10.61 9.55
N ARG A 146 -4.32 10.24 9.40
CA ARG A 146 -3.53 10.67 8.23
C ARG A 146 -4.09 10.12 6.93
N MET A 147 -4.54 8.87 6.96
CA MET A 147 -5.21 8.22 5.86
C MET A 147 -6.49 8.94 5.46
N GLU A 148 -7.33 9.30 6.43
CA GLU A 148 -8.59 9.99 6.15
C GLU A 148 -8.35 11.38 5.54
N ARG A 149 -7.35 12.12 6.02
CA ARG A 149 -6.94 13.39 5.40
C ARG A 149 -6.53 13.22 3.94
N ARG A 150 -5.80 12.15 3.61
CA ARG A 150 -5.40 11.85 2.23
C ARG A 150 -6.60 11.42 1.36
N ARG A 151 -7.57 10.76 1.95
CA ARG A 151 -8.84 10.41 1.30
C ARG A 151 -9.68 11.63 0.93
N GLN A 152 -9.45 12.76 1.58
CA GLN A 152 -10.10 14.05 1.31
C GLN A 152 -9.29 14.95 0.36
N GLU A 153 -8.12 14.51 -0.09
CA GLU A 153 -7.30 15.24 -1.06
C GLU A 153 -8.09 15.49 -2.34
N ARG A 154 -8.02 16.73 -2.83
CA ARG A 154 -8.68 17.11 -4.07
C ARG A 154 -7.84 16.75 -5.28
N PHE A 155 -8.50 16.46 -6.38
CA PHE A 155 -7.90 16.16 -7.67
C PHE A 155 -8.09 17.34 -8.63
N SER A 156 -7.25 17.43 -9.68
CA SER A 156 -7.55 18.21 -10.86
C SER A 156 -8.48 17.42 -11.79
N ALA A 157 -9.28 18.12 -12.58
CA ALA A 157 -10.37 17.54 -13.37
C ALA A 157 -9.93 16.32 -14.21
N ARG A 158 -8.74 16.35 -14.81
CA ARG A 158 -8.18 15.29 -15.66
C ARG A 158 -6.81 14.85 -15.18
N GLN A 159 -6.72 14.46 -13.91
CA GLN A 159 -5.42 14.10 -13.30
C GLN A 159 -4.89 12.74 -13.75
N PHE A 160 -5.74 11.79 -14.09
CA PHE A 160 -5.36 10.41 -14.40
C PHE A 160 -5.73 10.03 -15.84
N GLU A 161 -4.88 9.19 -16.46
CA GLU A 161 -5.16 8.63 -17.79
C GLU A 161 -6.20 7.52 -17.77
N ALA A 162 -6.28 6.80 -16.65
CA ALA A 162 -7.26 5.74 -16.45
C ALA A 162 -7.63 5.57 -14.98
N LEU A 163 -8.80 5.04 -14.74
CA LEU A 163 -9.29 4.61 -13.45
C LEU A 163 -9.47 3.08 -13.48
N VAL A 164 -8.80 2.36 -12.58
CA VAL A 164 -9.00 0.92 -12.40
C VAL A 164 -9.88 0.70 -11.19
N VAL A 165 -10.98 0.00 -11.38
CA VAL A 165 -11.94 -0.32 -10.32
C VAL A 165 -12.07 -1.83 -10.22
N ASP A 166 -11.83 -2.38 -9.04
CA ASP A 166 -11.93 -3.82 -8.79
C ASP A 166 -12.44 -4.07 -7.37
N ALA A 167 -13.00 -5.24 -7.14
CA ALA A 167 -13.52 -5.67 -5.86
C ALA A 167 -12.73 -6.86 -5.30
N VAL A 168 -12.57 -6.88 -3.98
CA VAL A 168 -11.98 -8.01 -3.26
C VAL A 168 -12.86 -8.40 -2.10
N TRP A 169 -13.19 -9.69 -1.99
CA TRP A 169 -14.02 -10.19 -0.91
C TRP A 169 -13.31 -10.11 0.45
N VAL A 170 -14.00 -9.57 1.44
CA VAL A 170 -13.55 -9.43 2.82
C VAL A 170 -14.54 -10.08 3.78
N HIS A 171 -14.03 -10.62 4.88
CA HIS A 171 -14.87 -11.19 5.94
C HIS A 171 -14.81 -10.27 7.17
N SER A 172 -15.97 -9.77 7.61
CA SER A 172 -16.09 -8.96 8.82
C SER A 172 -17.20 -9.46 9.73
N ARG A 173 -17.01 -9.29 11.05
CA ARG A 173 -18.02 -9.61 12.06
C ARG A 173 -18.84 -8.36 12.37
N ARG A 174 -20.16 -8.51 12.41
CA ARG A 174 -21.07 -7.44 12.86
C ARG A 174 -21.43 -7.62 14.34
N GLY A 175 -20.43 -7.52 15.21
CA GLY A 175 -20.56 -7.65 16.67
C GLY A 175 -19.89 -8.91 17.23
N PRO A 176 -19.69 -8.96 18.57
CA PRO A 176 -18.80 -9.93 19.23
C PRO A 176 -19.29 -11.38 19.21
N ARG A 177 -20.58 -11.62 18.96
CA ARG A 177 -21.18 -12.97 18.91
C ARG A 177 -21.72 -13.37 17.53
N ARG A 178 -21.55 -12.54 16.49
CA ARG A 178 -22.06 -12.84 15.16
C ARG A 178 -21.02 -13.52 14.28
N ARG A 179 -21.46 -14.40 13.38
CA ARG A 179 -20.62 -15.01 12.35
C ARG A 179 -20.10 -13.93 11.42
N ALA A 180 -18.87 -14.08 10.94
CA ALA A 180 -18.32 -13.23 9.89
C ALA A 180 -19.23 -13.33 8.65
N ARG A 181 -19.58 -12.18 8.05
CA ARG A 181 -20.25 -12.09 6.77
C ARG A 181 -19.25 -11.63 5.73
N SER A 182 -19.41 -12.14 4.53
CA SER A 182 -18.66 -11.64 3.36
C SER A 182 -19.18 -10.27 2.99
N GLY A 183 -18.29 -9.39 2.60
CA GLY A 183 -18.58 -8.11 1.98
C GLY A 183 -17.59 -7.88 0.85
N ALA A 184 -17.83 -6.90 0.01
CA ALA A 184 -16.93 -6.48 -1.06
C ALA A 184 -16.11 -5.27 -0.60
N LEU A 185 -14.78 -5.35 -0.71
CA LEU A 185 -13.90 -4.18 -0.67
C LEU A 185 -13.74 -3.67 -2.08
N LEU A 186 -14.41 -2.59 -2.42
CA LEU A 186 -14.26 -1.88 -3.67
C LEU A 186 -13.05 -0.95 -3.57
N VAL A 187 -12.20 -0.94 -4.57
CA VAL A 187 -10.99 -0.10 -4.62
C VAL A 187 -10.92 0.61 -5.96
N ALA A 188 -10.68 1.91 -5.91
CA ALA A 188 -10.42 2.75 -7.07
C ALA A 188 -8.95 3.16 -7.12
N ILE A 189 -8.28 2.86 -8.23
CA ILE A 189 -6.88 3.16 -8.48
C ILE A 189 -6.77 4.10 -9.68
N GLY A 190 -6.16 5.26 -9.52
CA GLY A 190 -5.80 6.15 -10.61
C GLY A 190 -4.48 5.76 -11.24
N VAL A 191 -4.45 5.68 -12.56
CA VAL A 191 -3.22 5.51 -13.35
C VAL A 191 -2.79 6.89 -13.84
N GLU A 192 -1.58 7.29 -13.50
CA GLU A 192 -1.04 8.61 -13.83
C GLU A 192 -0.55 8.68 -15.27
N TRP A 193 -0.65 9.86 -15.88
CA TRP A 193 -0.02 10.14 -17.17
C TRP A 193 1.49 9.92 -17.07
N GLY A 194 2.02 9.03 -17.83
CA GLY A 194 3.43 8.62 -17.71
C GLY A 194 3.68 7.42 -16.79
N GLY A 195 2.66 6.93 -16.11
CA GLY A 195 2.50 5.55 -15.65
C GLY A 195 2.94 5.21 -14.25
N GLY A 196 2.61 5.93 -13.28
CA GLY A 196 2.46 5.46 -11.90
C GLY A 196 1.04 4.97 -11.66
N PHE A 197 0.78 4.39 -10.51
CA PHE A 197 -0.59 4.21 -10.04
C PHE A 197 -0.70 4.60 -8.57
N ARG A 198 -1.87 5.07 -8.19
CA ARG A 198 -2.17 5.49 -6.82
C ARG A 198 -3.56 5.06 -6.42
N VAL A 199 -3.70 4.53 -5.21
CA VAL A 199 -5.02 4.26 -4.62
C VAL A 199 -5.70 5.59 -4.31
N LEU A 200 -6.87 5.80 -4.89
CA LEU A 200 -7.62 7.06 -4.76
C LEU A 200 -8.68 6.99 -3.67
N ASP A 201 -9.43 5.89 -3.64
CA ASP A 201 -10.47 5.66 -2.65
C ASP A 201 -10.80 4.16 -2.53
N TRP A 202 -11.49 3.79 -1.47
CA TRP A 202 -11.99 2.43 -1.23
C TRP A 202 -13.24 2.45 -0.36
N GLN A 203 -14.01 1.37 -0.43
CA GLN A 203 -15.23 1.21 0.34
C GLN A 203 -15.47 -0.26 0.67
N VAL A 204 -15.84 -0.55 1.91
CA VAL A 204 -16.33 -1.87 2.28
C VAL A 204 -17.85 -1.85 2.18
N ALA A 205 -18.39 -2.56 1.20
CA ALA A 205 -19.82 -2.70 0.94
C ALA A 205 -20.32 -4.08 1.37
N GLU A 206 -21.63 -4.22 1.55
CA GLU A 206 -22.25 -5.51 1.84
C GLU A 206 -22.28 -6.43 0.61
N ALA A 207 -22.42 -5.83 -0.56
CA ALA A 207 -22.42 -6.48 -1.85
C ALA A 207 -21.66 -5.64 -2.87
N GLU A 208 -21.30 -6.27 -3.96
CA GLU A 208 -20.75 -5.63 -5.15
C GLU A 208 -21.90 -5.23 -6.08
N ASP A 209 -22.54 -4.10 -5.77
CA ASP A 209 -23.72 -3.58 -6.48
C ASP A 209 -23.48 -2.19 -7.06
N THR A 210 -24.42 -1.73 -7.85
CA THR A 210 -24.37 -0.43 -8.54
C THR A 210 -24.32 0.73 -7.55
N GLU A 211 -25.05 0.66 -6.44
CA GLU A 211 -25.10 1.72 -5.44
C GLU A 211 -23.74 1.92 -4.76
N ALA A 212 -23.06 0.84 -4.42
CA ALA A 212 -21.73 0.86 -3.85
C ALA A 212 -20.69 1.48 -4.81
N TYR A 213 -20.77 1.15 -6.09
CA TYR A 213 -19.91 1.75 -7.11
C TYR A 213 -20.27 3.23 -7.38
N LEU A 214 -21.54 3.59 -7.40
CA LEU A 214 -21.96 5.00 -7.50
C LEU A 214 -21.41 5.83 -6.36
N ALA A 215 -21.49 5.32 -5.13
CA ALA A 215 -20.94 6.00 -3.96
C ALA A 215 -19.40 6.15 -4.05
N LEU A 216 -18.69 5.13 -4.51
CA LEU A 216 -17.22 5.17 -4.68
C LEU A 216 -16.80 6.17 -5.75
N LEU A 217 -17.39 6.07 -6.96
CA LEU A 217 -17.06 6.93 -8.09
C LEU A 217 -17.53 8.38 -7.87
N GLY A 218 -18.72 8.56 -7.27
CA GLY A 218 -19.26 9.88 -6.91
C GLY A 218 -18.35 10.65 -5.98
N ARG A 219 -17.79 10.01 -4.95
CA ARG A 219 -16.79 10.66 -4.08
C ARG A 219 -15.54 11.11 -4.82
N LEU A 220 -15.08 10.39 -5.84
CA LEU A 220 -13.95 10.82 -6.66
C LEU A 220 -14.30 12.05 -7.48
N TYR A 221 -15.50 12.08 -8.04
CA TYR A 221 -16.02 13.21 -8.78
C TYR A 221 -16.16 14.45 -7.90
N GLU A 222 -16.77 14.33 -6.73
CA GLU A 222 -16.90 15.41 -5.74
C GLU A 222 -15.56 15.98 -5.26
N ARG A 223 -14.50 15.14 -5.28
CA ARG A 223 -13.12 15.54 -4.98
C ARG A 223 -12.41 16.21 -6.14
N GLY A 224 -13.11 16.45 -7.26
CA GLY A 224 -12.63 17.18 -8.43
C GLY A 224 -12.11 16.33 -9.58
N LEU A 225 -12.16 15.00 -9.51
CA LEU A 225 -11.85 14.13 -10.65
C LEU A 225 -13.07 14.07 -11.57
N GLU A 226 -13.18 15.07 -12.45
CA GLU A 226 -14.38 15.26 -13.31
C GLU A 226 -14.28 14.49 -14.63
N GLU A 227 -13.06 14.25 -15.12
CA GLU A 227 -12.81 13.59 -16.39
C GLU A 227 -11.86 12.40 -16.23
N VAL A 228 -12.28 11.26 -16.74
CA VAL A 228 -11.47 10.05 -16.82
C VAL A 228 -11.62 9.47 -18.24
N PRO A 229 -10.53 9.45 -19.04
CA PRO A 229 -10.62 8.93 -20.42
C PRO A 229 -11.01 7.45 -20.49
N LEU A 230 -10.53 6.64 -19.54
CA LEU A 230 -10.71 5.19 -19.53
C LEU A 230 -11.03 4.68 -18.12
N ILE A 231 -12.06 3.86 -18.00
CA ILE A 231 -12.35 3.10 -16.78
C ILE A 231 -12.17 1.61 -17.07
N VAL A 232 -11.38 0.95 -16.24
CA VAL A 232 -11.10 -0.49 -16.35
C VAL A 232 -11.73 -1.22 -15.20
N ALA A 233 -12.53 -2.22 -15.51
CA ALA A 233 -13.19 -3.03 -14.51
C ALA A 233 -13.30 -4.50 -14.98
N ASP A 234 -13.75 -5.38 -14.10
CA ASP A 234 -13.88 -6.81 -14.39
C ASP A 234 -14.99 -7.18 -15.41
N GLY A 235 -15.75 -6.20 -15.87
CA GLY A 235 -16.88 -6.37 -16.79
C GLY A 235 -18.22 -6.58 -16.07
N CYS A 236 -18.27 -6.45 -14.75
CA CYS A 236 -19.48 -6.47 -13.95
C CYS A 236 -20.46 -5.37 -14.39
N GLY A 237 -21.75 -5.72 -14.55
CA GLY A 237 -22.81 -4.79 -14.96
C GLY A 237 -22.98 -3.62 -13.98
N SER A 238 -22.72 -3.86 -12.69
CA SER A 238 -22.87 -2.87 -11.64
C SER A 238 -21.87 -1.71 -11.77
N VAL A 239 -20.57 -2.02 -12.02
CA VAL A 239 -19.57 -0.98 -12.22
C VAL A 239 -19.77 -0.22 -13.53
N ARG A 240 -20.24 -0.91 -14.58
CA ARG A 240 -20.59 -0.27 -15.85
C ARG A 240 -21.71 0.75 -15.65
N ALA A 241 -22.82 0.36 -15.02
CA ALA A 241 -23.96 1.23 -14.77
C ALA A 241 -23.56 2.46 -13.93
N ALA A 242 -22.71 2.27 -12.90
CA ALA A 242 -22.23 3.37 -12.09
C ALA A 242 -21.30 4.32 -12.88
N ALA A 243 -20.41 3.77 -13.71
CA ALA A 243 -19.51 4.56 -14.54
C ALA A 243 -20.25 5.39 -15.60
N GLU A 244 -21.27 4.83 -16.23
CA GLU A 244 -22.12 5.54 -17.21
C GLU A 244 -22.87 6.74 -16.58
N VAL A 245 -23.19 6.67 -15.29
CA VAL A 245 -23.83 7.78 -14.56
C VAL A 245 -22.81 8.84 -14.15
N VAL A 246 -21.68 8.44 -13.56
CA VAL A 246 -20.71 9.40 -12.96
C VAL A 246 -19.75 9.96 -14.02
N TYR A 247 -19.31 9.13 -14.95
CA TYR A 247 -18.36 9.47 -16.00
C TYR A 247 -18.87 9.08 -17.39
N PRO A 248 -19.93 9.73 -17.89
CA PRO A 248 -20.60 9.34 -19.13
C PRO A 248 -19.71 9.44 -20.38
N GLN A 249 -18.63 10.19 -20.32
CA GLN A 249 -17.66 10.32 -21.41
C GLN A 249 -16.51 9.31 -21.34
N ALA A 250 -16.37 8.57 -20.22
CA ALA A 250 -15.32 7.59 -20.05
C ALA A 250 -15.57 6.36 -20.94
N GLN A 251 -14.51 5.90 -21.60
CA GLN A 251 -14.57 4.62 -22.29
C GLN A 251 -14.39 3.48 -21.28
N LEU A 252 -15.17 2.41 -21.46
CA LEU A 252 -15.13 1.26 -20.56
C LEU A 252 -14.29 0.14 -21.16
N GLN A 253 -13.26 -0.27 -20.44
CA GLN A 253 -12.33 -1.33 -20.79
C GLN A 253 -12.52 -2.52 -19.85
N PRO A 254 -12.87 -3.72 -20.36
CA PRO A 254 -12.85 -4.92 -19.53
C PRO A 254 -11.42 -5.22 -19.06
N CYS A 255 -11.28 -5.62 -17.81
CA CYS A 255 -9.99 -6.07 -17.28
C CYS A 255 -9.54 -7.31 -18.05
N LEU A 256 -8.46 -7.20 -18.82
CA LEU A 256 -7.96 -8.27 -19.68
C LEU A 256 -7.59 -9.54 -18.89
N ARG A 257 -7.19 -9.38 -17.65
CA ARG A 257 -6.89 -10.51 -16.79
C ARG A 257 -8.14 -11.27 -16.38
N HIS A 258 -9.18 -10.58 -15.90
CA HIS A 258 -10.45 -11.22 -15.54
C HIS A 258 -11.08 -11.85 -16.78
N TRP A 259 -10.99 -11.17 -17.91
CA TRP A 259 -11.48 -11.74 -19.16
C TRP A 259 -10.76 -13.03 -19.53
N LEU A 260 -9.41 -13.06 -19.50
CA LEU A 260 -8.67 -14.30 -19.74
C LEU A 260 -9.02 -15.39 -18.70
N GLN A 261 -9.16 -15.02 -17.42
CA GLN A 261 -9.55 -15.96 -16.37
C GLN A 261 -10.93 -16.59 -16.63
N ASN A 262 -11.86 -15.84 -17.19
CA ASN A 262 -13.18 -16.35 -17.58
C ASN A 262 -13.11 -17.32 -18.76
N LEU A 263 -12.13 -17.18 -19.64
CA LEU A 263 -11.88 -18.10 -20.76
C LEU A 263 -11.06 -19.36 -20.36
N GLU A 264 -10.26 -19.28 -19.30
CA GLU A 264 -9.37 -20.37 -18.89
C GLU A 264 -10.06 -21.70 -18.55
N PRO A 265 -11.29 -21.76 -18.01
CA PRO A 265 -11.99 -23.02 -17.79
C PRO A 265 -12.18 -23.85 -19.07
N LEU A 266 -12.25 -23.21 -20.22
CA LEU A 266 -12.32 -23.92 -21.51
C LEU A 266 -11.05 -24.73 -21.83
N LEU A 267 -9.95 -24.41 -21.16
CA LEU A 267 -8.65 -25.04 -21.35
C LEU A 267 -8.30 -26.06 -20.24
N HIS A 268 -9.23 -26.39 -19.34
CA HIS A 268 -8.91 -27.19 -18.14
C HIS A 268 -8.36 -28.61 -18.46
N GLN A 269 -8.80 -29.20 -19.57
CA GLN A 269 -8.33 -30.54 -20.03
C GLN A 269 -7.00 -30.46 -20.79
N ARG A 270 -6.45 -29.28 -21.05
CA ARG A 270 -5.21 -29.11 -21.82
C ARG A 270 -3.98 -29.18 -20.93
N SER A 271 -2.88 -29.66 -21.50
CA SER A 271 -1.59 -29.69 -20.81
C SER A 271 -1.13 -28.28 -20.39
N TRP A 272 -0.28 -28.22 -19.34
CA TRP A 272 0.27 -26.94 -18.88
C TRP A 272 1.05 -26.19 -19.99
N LEU A 273 1.80 -26.91 -20.82
CA LEU A 273 2.55 -26.30 -21.95
C LEU A 273 1.63 -25.70 -22.99
N HIS A 274 0.52 -26.39 -23.30
CA HIS A 274 -0.47 -25.90 -24.24
C HIS A 274 -1.11 -24.59 -23.74
N ARG A 275 -1.60 -24.59 -22.50
CA ARG A 275 -2.18 -23.40 -21.86
C ARG A 275 -1.19 -22.24 -21.80
N ARG A 276 0.10 -22.52 -21.48
CA ARG A 276 1.15 -21.50 -21.43
C ARG A 276 1.38 -20.86 -22.82
N ARG A 277 1.40 -21.66 -23.88
CA ARG A 277 1.57 -21.15 -25.26
C ARG A 277 0.41 -20.27 -25.67
N LEU A 278 -0.82 -20.70 -25.43
CA LEU A 278 -2.03 -19.94 -25.75
C LEU A 278 -2.06 -18.62 -24.99
N ARG A 279 -1.79 -18.63 -23.68
CA ARG A 279 -1.72 -17.40 -22.87
C ARG A 279 -0.66 -16.42 -23.39
N ARG A 280 0.51 -16.91 -23.78
CA ARG A 280 1.55 -16.06 -24.37
C ARG A 280 1.05 -15.40 -25.66
N ASP A 281 0.42 -16.16 -26.53
CA ASP A 281 -0.09 -15.66 -27.81
C ASP A 281 -1.27 -14.70 -27.60
N PHE A 282 -2.13 -14.95 -26.60
CA PHE A 282 -3.19 -14.03 -26.17
C PHE A 282 -2.59 -12.69 -25.72
N TRP A 283 -1.61 -12.70 -24.83
CA TRP A 283 -1.02 -11.46 -24.33
C TRP A 283 -0.27 -10.69 -25.40
N TRP A 284 0.32 -11.36 -26.37
CA TRP A 284 1.01 -10.70 -27.45
C TRP A 284 0.11 -9.76 -28.26
N ILE A 285 -1.17 -10.07 -28.41
CA ILE A 285 -2.14 -9.20 -29.11
C ILE A 285 -2.18 -7.80 -28.46
N TYR A 286 -2.06 -7.72 -27.13
CA TYR A 286 -2.13 -6.48 -26.37
C TYR A 286 -0.79 -5.74 -26.26
N GLU A 287 0.26 -6.25 -26.91
CA GLU A 287 1.53 -5.53 -27.14
C GLU A 287 1.47 -4.64 -28.39
N ALA A 288 0.38 -4.70 -29.13
CA ALA A 288 0.18 -3.93 -30.33
C ALA A 288 0.33 -2.42 -30.09
N GLU A 289 0.86 -1.74 -31.07
CA GLU A 289 1.09 -0.30 -31.01
C GLU A 289 -0.16 0.51 -31.39
N ASN A 290 -1.06 -0.09 -32.14
CA ASN A 290 -2.30 0.51 -32.63
C ASN A 290 -3.36 -0.56 -32.88
N VAL A 291 -4.57 -0.12 -33.19
CA VAL A 291 -5.72 -0.97 -33.40
C VAL A 291 -5.50 -1.95 -34.56
N GLU A 292 -4.95 -1.47 -35.68
CA GLU A 292 -4.75 -2.28 -36.88
C GLU A 292 -3.73 -3.42 -36.63
N GLN A 293 -2.72 -3.16 -35.82
CA GLN A 293 -1.76 -4.19 -35.42
C GLN A 293 -2.38 -5.21 -34.48
N ALA A 294 -3.20 -4.76 -33.51
CA ALA A 294 -3.92 -5.66 -32.61
C ALA A 294 -4.86 -6.58 -33.39
N GLU A 295 -5.60 -6.05 -34.35
CA GLU A 295 -6.50 -6.82 -35.22
C GLU A 295 -5.74 -7.87 -36.04
N ARG A 296 -4.61 -7.48 -36.66
CA ARG A 296 -3.77 -8.44 -37.40
C ARG A 296 -3.28 -9.58 -36.52
N TRP A 297 -2.86 -9.25 -35.28
CA TRP A 297 -2.37 -10.26 -34.33
C TRP A 297 -3.50 -11.13 -33.77
N ALA A 298 -4.68 -10.55 -33.57
CA ALA A 298 -5.87 -11.32 -33.21
C ALA A 298 -6.29 -12.29 -34.31
N LEU A 299 -6.27 -11.86 -35.58
CA LEU A 299 -6.55 -12.75 -36.70
C LEU A 299 -5.52 -13.89 -36.82
N HIS A 300 -4.23 -13.60 -36.53
CA HIS A 300 -3.22 -14.66 -36.46
C HIS A 300 -3.49 -15.64 -35.31
N PHE A 301 -3.88 -15.13 -34.15
CA PHE A 301 -4.30 -15.94 -33.00
C PHE A 301 -5.49 -16.85 -33.36
N LEU A 302 -6.52 -16.32 -34.03
CA LEU A 302 -7.67 -17.11 -34.47
C LEU A 302 -7.24 -18.25 -35.41
N ARG A 303 -6.45 -17.96 -36.45
CA ARG A 303 -5.97 -18.97 -37.42
C ARG A 303 -5.18 -20.06 -36.73
N ARG A 304 -4.39 -19.72 -35.74
CA ARG A 304 -3.54 -20.68 -35.03
C ARG A 304 -4.32 -21.60 -34.10
N TRP A 305 -5.33 -21.07 -33.40
CA TRP A 305 -5.99 -21.79 -32.32
C TRP A 305 -7.40 -22.28 -32.65
N ALA A 306 -8.02 -21.87 -33.77
CA ALA A 306 -9.39 -22.20 -34.10
C ALA A 306 -9.67 -23.72 -34.19
N ARG A 307 -8.72 -24.52 -34.65
CA ARG A 307 -8.89 -25.98 -34.73
C ARG A 307 -8.79 -26.71 -33.41
N SER A 308 -7.89 -26.25 -32.55
CA SER A 308 -7.63 -26.91 -31.28
C SER A 308 -8.49 -26.40 -30.12
N GLU A 309 -8.90 -25.13 -30.20
CA GLU A 309 -9.65 -24.43 -29.13
C GLU A 309 -10.80 -23.59 -29.72
N PRO A 310 -11.78 -24.21 -30.42
CA PRO A 310 -12.82 -23.45 -31.13
C PRO A 310 -13.69 -22.60 -30.20
N GLU A 311 -14.10 -23.13 -29.05
CA GLU A 311 -14.92 -22.41 -28.07
C GLU A 311 -14.18 -21.21 -27.46
N PHE A 312 -12.90 -21.41 -27.10
CA PHE A 312 -12.07 -20.33 -26.59
C PHE A 312 -11.93 -19.20 -27.60
N VAL A 313 -11.63 -19.55 -28.84
CA VAL A 313 -11.49 -18.60 -29.96
C VAL A 313 -12.77 -17.86 -30.25
N GLN A 314 -13.92 -18.53 -30.22
CA GLN A 314 -15.24 -17.93 -30.43
C GLN A 314 -15.54 -16.89 -29.33
N GLN A 315 -15.38 -17.26 -28.05
CA GLN A 315 -15.63 -16.35 -26.91
C GLN A 315 -14.61 -15.22 -26.88
N PHE A 316 -13.35 -15.50 -27.19
CA PHE A 316 -12.33 -14.45 -27.37
C PHE A 316 -12.75 -13.43 -28.41
N TRP A 317 -13.19 -13.88 -29.60
CA TRP A 317 -13.55 -12.97 -30.68
C TRP A 317 -14.77 -12.09 -30.35
N GLN A 318 -15.74 -12.62 -29.65
CA GLN A 318 -16.91 -11.86 -29.18
C GLN A 318 -16.53 -10.67 -28.26
N GLY A 319 -15.50 -10.81 -27.44
CA GLY A 319 -15.05 -9.74 -26.54
C GLY A 319 -13.87 -8.93 -27.06
N PHE A 320 -13.30 -9.29 -28.20
CA PHE A 320 -12.05 -8.69 -28.68
C PHE A 320 -12.13 -7.18 -28.89
N GLU A 321 -13.18 -6.70 -29.52
CA GLU A 321 -13.34 -5.28 -29.83
C GLU A 321 -13.38 -4.41 -28.56
N ALA A 322 -14.10 -4.85 -27.53
CA ALA A 322 -14.12 -4.18 -26.24
C ALA A 322 -12.76 -4.27 -25.51
N SER A 323 -12.01 -5.33 -25.73
CA SER A 323 -10.73 -5.57 -25.06
C SER A 323 -9.60 -4.67 -25.54
N ILE A 324 -9.74 -4.00 -26.66
CA ILE A 324 -8.77 -3.05 -27.24
C ILE A 324 -9.19 -1.57 -27.09
N THR A 325 -10.18 -1.29 -26.25
CA THR A 325 -10.68 0.08 -26.01
C THR A 325 -9.56 1.05 -25.62
N PHE A 326 -8.58 0.62 -24.83
CA PHE A 326 -7.44 1.43 -24.47
C PHE A 326 -6.60 1.88 -25.68
N LEU A 327 -6.47 1.05 -26.72
CA LEU A 327 -5.79 1.44 -27.97
C LEU A 327 -6.60 2.46 -28.76
N LYS A 328 -7.94 2.31 -28.78
CA LYS A 328 -8.85 3.28 -29.40
C LYS A 328 -8.79 4.62 -28.69
N ALA A 329 -8.61 4.63 -27.36
CA ALA A 329 -8.42 5.83 -26.56
C ALA A 329 -7.01 6.46 -26.69
N GLY A 330 -6.11 5.87 -27.45
CA GLY A 330 -4.73 6.35 -27.58
C GLY A 330 -3.84 6.14 -26.37
N LEU A 331 -4.25 5.27 -25.42
CA LEU A 331 -3.56 5.03 -24.16
C LEU A 331 -2.56 3.85 -24.25
N ARG A 332 -1.59 4.01 -25.10
CA ARG A 332 -0.59 3.01 -25.45
C ARG A 332 0.27 2.48 -24.28
N THR A 333 0.64 3.36 -23.36
CA THR A 333 1.46 3.03 -22.18
C THR A 333 0.73 2.10 -21.20
N TRP A 334 -0.56 2.05 -21.28
CA TRP A 334 -1.38 1.32 -20.34
C TRP A 334 -1.38 -0.20 -20.57
N SER A 335 -1.40 -0.65 -21.85
CA SER A 335 -1.36 -2.09 -22.20
C SER A 335 -0.07 -2.75 -21.74
N TYR A 336 1.05 -2.07 -21.87
CA TYR A 336 2.37 -2.54 -21.47
C TYR A 336 2.45 -2.77 -19.94
N ARG A 337 1.80 -1.94 -19.14
CA ARG A 337 1.85 -2.00 -17.67
C ARG A 337 0.88 -2.99 -17.04
N LEU A 338 -0.27 -3.22 -17.63
CA LEU A 338 -1.16 -4.31 -17.23
C LEU A 338 -0.50 -5.68 -17.41
N LYS A 339 0.42 -5.79 -18.38
CA LYS A 339 0.97 -7.05 -18.83
C LYS A 339 2.28 -7.44 -18.17
N THR A 340 3.20 -6.49 -18.02
CA THR A 340 4.62 -6.84 -17.89
C THR A 340 5.11 -7.03 -16.47
N ILE A 341 4.38 -6.57 -15.45
CA ILE A 341 4.89 -6.67 -14.09
C ILE A 341 3.85 -7.29 -13.16
N PRO A 342 3.83 -8.65 -13.08
CA PRO A 342 2.98 -9.34 -12.11
C PRO A 342 3.21 -8.93 -10.65
N GLN A 343 4.26 -8.15 -10.38
CA GLN A 343 4.64 -7.73 -9.04
C GLN A 343 4.48 -6.23 -8.77
N SER A 344 4.39 -5.38 -9.80
CA SER A 344 4.37 -3.91 -9.66
C SER A 344 3.22 -3.19 -10.36
N GLY A 345 2.36 -3.88 -11.07
CA GLY A 345 1.14 -3.29 -11.66
C GLY A 345 -0.08 -3.43 -10.75
N THR A 346 -1.22 -2.89 -11.18
CA THR A 346 -2.49 -2.97 -10.46
C THR A 346 -2.88 -4.40 -10.11
N GLU A 347 -2.59 -5.38 -10.97
CA GLU A 347 -2.81 -6.80 -10.68
C GLU A 347 -1.89 -7.33 -9.55
N GLY A 348 -0.63 -6.90 -9.54
CA GLY A 348 0.29 -7.20 -8.44
C GLY A 348 -0.23 -6.67 -7.11
N PHE A 349 -0.76 -5.45 -7.13
CA PHE A 349 -1.42 -4.81 -6.00
C PHE A 349 -2.61 -5.64 -5.49
N PHE A 350 -3.58 -5.98 -6.35
CA PHE A 350 -4.76 -6.77 -5.96
C PHE A 350 -4.39 -8.18 -5.48
N ARG A 351 -3.41 -8.81 -6.07
CA ARG A 351 -2.88 -10.11 -5.60
C ARG A 351 -2.28 -10.00 -4.20
N ASN A 352 -1.51 -8.96 -3.93
CA ASN A 352 -0.92 -8.72 -2.61
C ASN A 352 -2.00 -8.36 -1.59
N LEU A 353 -3.00 -7.58 -1.99
CA LEU A 353 -4.17 -7.27 -1.17
C LEU A 353 -4.95 -8.54 -0.80
N ARG A 354 -5.26 -9.43 -1.77
CA ARG A 354 -5.91 -10.72 -1.50
C ARG A 354 -5.07 -11.59 -0.55
N ARG A 355 -3.75 -11.61 -0.72
CA ARG A 355 -2.83 -12.33 0.18
C ARG A 355 -2.80 -11.71 1.58
N PHE A 356 -2.83 -10.39 1.69
CA PHE A 356 -2.94 -9.69 2.96
C PHE A 356 -4.25 -10.05 3.68
N LEU A 357 -5.37 -9.97 2.98
CA LEU A 357 -6.69 -10.32 3.51
C LEU A 357 -6.79 -11.77 3.97
N GLY A 358 -6.19 -12.70 3.22
CA GLY A 358 -6.15 -14.13 3.58
C GLY A 358 -5.42 -14.46 4.89
N ARG A 359 -4.65 -13.52 5.45
CA ARG A 359 -4.00 -13.67 6.76
C ARG A 359 -4.96 -13.42 7.94
N PHE A 360 -6.10 -12.81 7.67
CA PHE A 360 -7.11 -12.50 8.70
C PHE A 360 -8.29 -13.45 8.57
N PRO A 361 -8.67 -14.16 9.65
CA PRO A 361 -9.86 -15.00 9.64
C PRO A 361 -11.16 -14.17 9.63
N GLY A 362 -11.07 -12.86 9.68
CA GLY A 362 -12.12 -11.87 9.64
C GLY A 362 -11.84 -10.69 10.56
N PHE A 363 -12.39 -9.55 10.22
CA PHE A 363 -12.29 -8.33 11.02
C PHE A 363 -13.36 -8.27 12.10
N VAL A 364 -13.07 -7.57 13.20
CA VAL A 364 -13.96 -7.45 14.37
C VAL A 364 -15.21 -6.64 14.04
N SER A 365 -15.10 -5.64 13.17
CA SER A 365 -16.20 -4.83 12.67
C SER A 365 -15.91 -4.31 11.27
N PRO A 366 -16.93 -3.85 10.50
CA PRO A 366 -16.71 -3.19 9.21
C PRO A 366 -15.78 -1.97 9.30
N GLN A 367 -15.94 -1.11 10.31
CA GLN A 367 -15.10 0.07 10.52
C GLN A 367 -13.64 -0.33 10.81
N HIS A 368 -13.43 -1.42 11.56
CA HIS A 368 -12.07 -1.92 11.80
C HIS A 368 -11.43 -2.47 10.52
N SER A 369 -12.23 -3.17 9.70
CA SER A 369 -11.74 -3.63 8.39
C SER A 369 -11.38 -2.47 7.48
N GLU A 370 -12.22 -1.45 7.41
CA GLU A 370 -11.99 -0.28 6.56
C GLU A 370 -10.73 0.48 6.96
N ARG A 371 -10.50 0.71 8.27
CA ARG A 371 -9.28 1.33 8.78
C ARG A 371 -8.03 0.50 8.48
N ALA A 372 -8.06 -0.78 8.78
CA ALA A 372 -6.90 -1.66 8.54
C ALA A 372 -6.57 -1.78 7.05
N LEU A 373 -7.58 -1.88 6.21
CA LEU A 373 -7.45 -1.93 4.76
C LEU A 373 -6.95 -0.60 4.21
N GLY A 374 -7.52 0.50 4.64
CA GLY A 374 -7.07 1.83 4.21
C GLY A 374 -5.61 2.10 4.51
N LEU A 375 -5.13 1.71 5.69
CA LEU A 375 -3.71 1.81 6.04
C LEU A 375 -2.83 0.95 5.13
N TYR A 376 -3.27 -0.28 4.82
CA TYR A 376 -2.56 -1.15 3.87
C TYR A 376 -2.53 -0.54 2.47
N LEU A 377 -3.68 -0.04 1.99
CA LEU A 377 -3.85 0.52 0.66
C LEU A 377 -2.95 1.73 0.44
N LEU A 378 -2.89 2.65 1.41
CA LEU A 378 -2.02 3.83 1.33
C LEU A 378 -0.52 3.52 1.52
N GLY A 379 -0.19 2.48 2.28
CA GLY A 379 1.19 2.02 2.42
C GLY A 379 1.73 1.37 1.15
N ALA A 380 0.87 0.86 0.28
CA ALA A 380 1.25 0.20 -0.98
C ALA A 380 1.62 1.19 -2.10
N ASP A 381 1.28 2.48 -1.99
CA ASP A 381 1.68 3.51 -2.96
C ASP A 381 3.19 3.79 -2.95
N HIS A 382 3.92 3.33 -1.94
CA HIS A 382 5.35 3.56 -1.76
C HIS A 382 6.20 2.29 -1.91
N ALA A 383 5.61 1.17 -2.29
CA ALA A 383 6.27 -0.11 -2.51
C ALA A 383 6.37 -0.45 -4.00
#